data_958e140497c32ff8cfb940d837deb03a
#
_entry.id   958e140497c32ff8cfb940d837deb03a
#
_cell.length_a   1.000
_cell.length_b   1.000
_cell.length_c   1.000
_cell.angle_alpha   90.00
_cell.angle_beta   90.00
_cell.angle_gamma   90.00
#
_symmetry.space_group_name_H-M   'P 1'
#
loop_
_entity.id
_entity.type
_entity.pdbx_description
1 polymer ?
#
loop_
_entity_poly.entity_id
_entity_poly.type
_entity_poly.pdbx_seq_one_letter_code
_entity_poly.pdbx_strand_id
1 'polypeptide(L)'
;MTTTITITWKAFGSPTSATIQYDTGLDEDAILAKAFRETNLYEGYLWNALEPHLPKDRTHTALSVGDEVAINGNVFRCEPFGWSTHSQI
;
A
#
# COMPACT_ATOMS: atom_id res chain seq x y z
N MET A 1 -17.05 4.84 5.82
CA MET A 1 -16.87 4.94 4.34
C MET A 1 -15.80 3.97 3.91
N THR A 2 -16.08 3.21 2.87
CA THR A 2 -15.15 2.19 2.40
C THR A 2 -14.16 2.79 1.39
N THR A 3 -12.90 2.52 1.60
CA THR A 3 -11.82 2.99 0.73
C THR A 3 -11.18 1.80 0.06
N THR A 4 -10.98 1.87 -1.25
CA THR A 4 -10.30 0.83 -2.01
C THR A 4 -8.81 1.13 -2.01
N ILE A 5 -8.02 0.21 -1.49
CA ILE A 5 -6.56 0.35 -1.39
C ILE A 5 -5.92 -0.79 -2.16
N THR A 6 -5.06 -0.44 -3.12
CA THR A 6 -4.28 -1.42 -3.87
C THR A 6 -2.80 -1.12 -3.65
N ILE A 7 -2.08 -2.12 -3.13
CA ILE A 7 -0.64 -2.00 -2.95
C ILE A 7 0.03 -2.81 -4.05
N THR A 8 0.99 -2.19 -4.74
CA THR A 8 1.77 -2.85 -5.79
C THR A 8 3.23 -2.82 -5.38
N TRP A 9 3.80 -4.01 -5.22
CA TRP A 9 5.21 -4.17 -4.88
C TRP A 9 6.01 -4.30 -6.17
N LYS A 10 6.89 -3.36 -6.44
CA LYS A 10 7.68 -3.30 -7.68
C LYS A 10 9.19 -3.29 -7.42
N ALA A 11 9.58 -2.96 -6.20
CA ALA A 11 10.99 -2.75 -5.89
C ALA A 11 11.84 -4.02 -5.96
N PHE A 12 11.24 -5.16 -5.64
CA PHE A 12 11.95 -6.43 -5.59
C PHE A 12 11.19 -7.49 -6.37
N GLY A 13 11.75 -7.92 -7.49
CA GLY A 13 11.16 -8.97 -8.31
C GLY A 13 10.07 -8.46 -9.23
N SER A 14 9.25 -9.39 -9.70
CA SER A 14 8.15 -9.06 -10.60
C SER A 14 7.06 -8.27 -9.86
N PRO A 15 6.42 -7.31 -10.52
CA PRO A 15 5.35 -6.56 -9.88
C PRO A 15 4.22 -7.46 -9.39
N THR A 16 3.78 -7.22 -8.17
CA THR A 16 2.71 -7.98 -7.53
C THR A 16 1.82 -7.01 -6.78
N SER A 17 0.52 -7.22 -6.81
CA SER A 17 -0.41 -6.33 -6.11
C SER A 17 -1.45 -7.08 -5.30
N ALA A 18 -1.98 -6.38 -4.30
CA ALA A 18 -3.10 -6.84 -3.49
C ALA A 18 -4.05 -5.68 -3.30
N THR A 19 -5.35 -5.96 -3.39
CA THR A 19 -6.39 -4.94 -3.25
C THR A 19 -7.30 -5.29 -2.08
N ILE A 20 -7.58 -4.31 -1.24
CA ILE A 20 -8.49 -4.49 -0.11
C ILE A 20 -9.52 -3.37 -0.07
N GLN A 21 -10.64 -3.67 0.58
CA GLN A 21 -11.63 -2.66 0.94
C GLN A 21 -11.43 -2.36 2.42
N TYR A 22 -11.15 -1.12 2.74
CA TYR A 22 -10.78 -0.72 4.08
C TYR A 22 -11.75 0.35 4.57
N ASP A 23 -12.50 0.04 5.62
CA ASP A 23 -13.47 0.98 6.17
C ASP A 23 -12.76 1.94 7.11
N THR A 24 -12.56 3.17 6.65
CA THR A 24 -11.82 4.17 7.41
C THR A 24 -12.27 5.58 7.04
N GLY A 25 -12.14 6.48 8.00
CA GLY A 25 -12.32 7.90 7.75
C GLY A 25 -11.02 8.67 7.61
N LEU A 26 -9.89 7.95 7.49
CA LEU A 26 -8.59 8.59 7.34
C LEU A 26 -8.42 9.20 5.96
N ASP A 27 -7.65 10.29 5.88
CA ASP A 27 -7.32 10.88 4.59
C ASP A 27 -6.17 10.10 3.93
N GLU A 28 -5.84 10.48 2.69
CA GLU A 28 -4.83 9.76 1.92
C GLU A 28 -3.47 9.74 2.60
N ASP A 29 -3.04 10.87 3.13
CA ASP A 29 -1.73 10.96 3.79
C ASP A 29 -1.65 10.02 4.99
N ALA A 30 -2.70 9.95 5.78
CA ALA A 30 -2.75 9.07 6.94
C ALA A 30 -2.76 7.60 6.51
N ILE A 31 -3.48 7.27 5.44
CA ILE A 31 -3.50 5.90 4.91
C ILE A 31 -2.12 5.50 4.40
N LEU A 32 -1.43 6.38 3.68
CA LEU A 32 -0.09 6.10 3.17
C LEU A 32 0.90 5.87 4.31
N ALA A 33 0.87 6.71 5.33
CA ALA A 33 1.75 6.55 6.49
C ALA A 33 1.47 5.23 7.20
N LYS A 34 0.19 4.88 7.33
CA LYS A 34 -0.24 3.64 7.97
C LYS A 34 0.19 2.43 7.15
N ALA A 35 0.03 2.48 5.82
CA ALA A 35 0.42 1.38 4.96
C ALA A 35 1.92 1.14 5.04
N PHE A 36 2.72 2.20 5.00
CA PHE A 36 4.18 2.06 5.11
C PHE A 36 4.57 1.47 6.46
N ARG A 37 4.04 2.02 7.54
CA ARG A 37 4.38 1.56 8.88
C ARG A 37 3.97 0.11 9.11
N GLU A 38 2.72 -0.23 8.77
CA GLU A 38 2.19 -1.55 9.10
C GLU A 38 2.77 -2.65 8.25
N THR A 39 3.08 -2.40 6.99
CA THR A 39 3.74 -3.42 6.16
C THR A 39 5.17 -3.66 6.63
N ASN A 40 5.81 -2.66 7.25
CA ASN A 40 7.17 -2.83 7.78
C ASN A 40 7.17 -3.51 9.15
N LEU A 41 6.11 -3.33 9.94
CA LEU A 41 6.01 -3.91 11.29
C LEU A 41 5.24 -5.23 11.31
N TYR A 42 4.51 -5.57 10.25
CA TYR A 42 3.64 -6.74 10.16
C TYR A 42 2.58 -6.74 11.25
N GLU A 43 2.02 -5.56 11.54
CA GLU A 43 0.95 -5.44 12.53
C GLU A 43 0.10 -4.20 12.27
N GLY A 44 -1.15 -4.21 12.74
CA GLY A 44 -2.09 -3.11 12.64
C GLY A 44 -3.35 -3.50 11.87
N TYR A 45 -4.34 -2.61 11.89
CA TYR A 45 -5.63 -2.89 11.25
C TYR A 45 -5.50 -3.03 9.74
N LEU A 46 -4.71 -2.16 9.11
CA LEU A 46 -4.51 -2.24 7.67
C LEU A 46 -3.78 -3.52 7.31
N TRP A 47 -2.74 -3.85 8.05
CA TRP A 47 -1.99 -5.08 7.86
C TRP A 47 -2.89 -6.29 8.00
N ASN A 48 -3.73 -6.31 9.03
CA ASN A 48 -4.62 -7.44 9.27
C ASN A 48 -5.62 -7.63 8.12
N ALA A 49 -6.08 -6.52 7.52
CA ALA A 49 -6.96 -6.59 6.37
C ALA A 49 -6.21 -7.04 5.10
N LEU A 50 -4.95 -6.66 4.99
CA LEU A 50 -4.12 -6.93 3.82
C LEU A 50 -3.58 -8.36 3.78
N GLU A 51 -3.21 -8.89 4.93
CA GLU A 51 -2.49 -10.16 5.04
C GLU A 51 -3.16 -11.31 4.28
N PRO A 52 -4.49 -11.52 4.39
CA PRO A 52 -5.14 -12.63 3.68
C PRO A 52 -5.05 -12.52 2.14
N HIS A 53 -4.75 -11.34 1.64
CA HIS A 53 -4.69 -11.07 0.19
C HIS A 53 -3.27 -11.04 -0.34
N LEU A 54 -2.27 -11.27 0.52
CA LEU A 54 -0.87 -11.25 0.08
C LEU A 54 -0.54 -12.46 -0.78
N PRO A 55 0.31 -12.29 -1.80
CA PRO A 55 0.79 -13.42 -2.60
C PRO A 55 1.56 -14.40 -1.70
N LYS A 56 1.26 -15.67 -1.84
CA LYS A 56 1.83 -16.69 -0.95
C LYS A 56 3.32 -16.92 -1.17
N ASP A 57 3.79 -16.67 -2.39
CA ASP A 57 5.19 -16.90 -2.75
C ASP A 57 6.04 -15.65 -2.58
N ARG A 58 5.45 -14.55 -2.11
CA ARG A 58 6.20 -13.32 -1.93
C ARG A 58 6.67 -13.22 -0.49
N THR A 59 7.97 -13.07 -0.32
CA THR A 59 8.59 -13.01 1.01
C THR A 59 8.86 -11.59 1.48
N HIS A 60 8.86 -10.61 0.57
CA HIS A 60 9.17 -9.22 0.90
C HIS A 60 7.93 -8.35 0.69
N THR A 61 7.22 -8.07 1.79
CA THR A 61 5.96 -7.35 1.74
C THR A 61 6.02 -5.95 2.36
N ALA A 62 7.14 -5.56 2.96
CA ALA A 62 7.32 -4.19 3.43
C ALA A 62 7.35 -3.25 2.23
N LEU A 63 6.71 -2.09 2.36
CA LEU A 63 6.76 -1.08 1.31
C LEU A 63 8.16 -0.48 1.22
N SER A 64 8.66 -0.38 0.00
CA SER A 64 9.99 0.14 -0.28
C SER A 64 9.91 1.19 -1.37
N VAL A 65 10.99 1.98 -1.51
CA VAL A 65 11.07 3.00 -2.56
C VAL A 65 10.78 2.35 -3.92
N GLY A 66 9.85 2.94 -4.66
CA GLY A 66 9.41 2.43 -5.95
C GLY A 66 8.12 1.64 -5.90
N ASP A 67 7.71 1.18 -4.71
CA ASP A 67 6.41 0.51 -4.57
C ASP A 67 5.29 1.55 -4.61
N GLU A 68 4.09 1.12 -4.94
CA GLU A 68 2.96 2.02 -5.13
C GLU A 68 1.76 1.63 -4.27
N VAL A 69 1.02 2.66 -3.85
CA VAL A 69 -0.26 2.48 -3.16
C VAL A 69 -1.30 3.31 -3.90
N ALA A 70 -2.36 2.66 -4.35
CA ALA A 70 -3.48 3.36 -4.97
C ALA A 70 -4.62 3.45 -3.95
N ILE A 71 -5.15 4.66 -3.78
CA ILE A 71 -6.25 4.91 -2.85
C ILE A 71 -7.39 5.49 -3.67
N ASN A 72 -8.48 4.71 -3.81
CA ASN A 72 -9.63 5.09 -4.64
C ASN A 72 -9.22 5.55 -6.04
N GLY A 73 -8.20 4.89 -6.61
CA GLY A 73 -7.73 5.20 -7.96
C GLY A 73 -6.60 6.21 -8.04
N ASN A 74 -6.29 6.91 -6.95
CA ASN A 74 -5.17 7.84 -6.93
C ASN A 74 -3.90 7.08 -6.57
N VAL A 75 -2.90 7.10 -7.44
CA VAL A 75 -1.68 6.30 -7.27
C VAL A 75 -0.58 7.14 -6.65
N PHE A 76 0.02 6.62 -5.60
CA PHE A 76 1.13 7.24 -4.89
C PHE A 76 2.33 6.31 -4.94
N ARG A 77 3.51 6.85 -5.26
CA ARG A 77 4.75 6.07 -5.26
C ARG A 77 5.54 6.37 -4.00
N CYS A 78 6.08 5.33 -3.38
CA CYS A 78 6.97 5.48 -2.24
C CYS A 78 8.31 6.04 -2.72
N GLU A 79 8.73 7.16 -2.13
CA GLU A 79 9.98 7.83 -2.46
C GLU A 79 10.90 7.82 -1.25
N PRO A 80 12.20 8.13 -1.41
CA PRO A 80 13.10 8.21 -0.24
C PRO A 80 12.62 9.18 0.82
N PHE A 81 11.87 10.21 0.42
CA PHE A 81 11.31 11.19 1.33
C PHE A 81 9.83 11.34 1.03
N GLY A 82 9.00 10.51 1.66
CA GLY A 82 7.55 10.60 1.53
C GLY A 82 7.01 9.93 0.29
N TRP A 83 6.03 10.55 -0.35
CA TRP A 83 5.28 9.96 -1.45
C TRP A 83 5.15 10.95 -2.60
N SER A 84 5.17 10.44 -3.83
CA SER A 84 4.86 11.25 -5.01
C SER A 84 3.58 10.75 -5.63
N THR A 85 2.82 11.67 -6.23
CA THR A 85 1.58 11.30 -6.91
C THR A 85 1.86 11.04 -8.39
N HIS A 86 1.17 10.06 -8.95
CA HIS A 86 1.16 9.81 -10.38
C HIS A 86 -0.12 10.37 -10.94
N SER A 87 -0.09 11.64 -11.30
CA SER A 87 -1.26 12.28 -11.89
C SER A 87 -1.53 11.66 -13.26
N GLN A 88 -2.80 11.33 -13.49
CA GLN A 88 -3.24 10.72 -14.74
C GLN A 88 -3.93 11.76 -15.61
N ILE A 89 -3.27 12.84 -15.87
CA ILE A 89 -3.84 13.87 -16.70
C ILE A 89 -3.50 13.62 -18.16
#